data_7f224c812bd282b6e62d05d2d922d7e1
#
_entry.id   7f224c812bd282b6e62d05d2d922d7e1
#
_cell.length_a   1.000
_cell.length_b   1.000
_cell.length_c   1.000
_cell.angle_alpha   90.00
_cell.angle_beta   90.00
_cell.angle_gamma   90.00
#
_symmetry.space_group_name_H-M   'P 1'
#
loop_
_entity.id
_entity.type
_entity.pdbx_description
1 polymer ?
#
loop_
_entity_poly.entity_id
_entity_poly.type
_entity_poly.pdbx_seq_one_letter_code
_entity_poly.pdbx_strand_id
1 'polypeptide(L)'
;MIKKIFFLIFIIFCFNIFSNTDYSTSDSNSDVSVSEQSTSDYDSTNISSDYKTSDSSDSIGVVILILIFLIPLFDSKPNVKPNVDYNVFVILDNNTTINVENISKKLKENGIESLYEKKYIIQLTLYLTKYNMNHLHKIKEIIEKIANQTKSFNVEFYRLRKTDRKLLVLDAKNNENIQQLADEITVNLTKYHAKNINVPDWIKYIPEREKLFKLYGSSDVFTNFEPYIPLLSQVNSSQIQSFISKYNFNPFKSKAIGIGIAQVDNLGQAKDIIYSIKFKQ
;
A
#
# COMPACT_ATOMS: atom_id res chain seq x y z
N MET A 1 6.76 -21.22 -15.24
CA MET A 1 6.06 -22.10 -16.20
C MET A 1 6.42 -23.57 -15.99
N ILE A 2 7.68 -23.94 -15.96
CA ILE A 2 8.18 -25.33 -15.81
C ILE A 2 7.64 -26.04 -14.55
N LYS A 3 7.56 -25.37 -13.39
CA LYS A 3 7.04 -25.97 -12.15
C LYS A 3 5.55 -26.39 -12.20
N LYS A 4 4.71 -25.67 -12.99
CA LYS A 4 3.31 -26.04 -13.18
C LYS A 4 3.12 -27.27 -14.07
N ILE A 5 4.03 -27.49 -15.02
CA ILE A 5 4.01 -28.64 -15.91
C ILE A 5 4.38 -29.91 -15.14
N PHE A 6 5.40 -29.85 -14.27
CA PHE A 6 5.76 -30.97 -13.42
C PHE A 6 4.66 -31.38 -12.44
N PHE A 7 3.92 -30.42 -11.90
CA PHE A 7 2.79 -30.69 -11.01
C PHE A 7 1.63 -31.40 -11.74
N LEU A 8 1.35 -30.99 -12.97
CA LEU A 8 0.30 -31.63 -13.79
C LEU A 8 0.69 -33.09 -14.15
N ILE A 9 1.96 -33.33 -14.51
CA ILE A 9 2.50 -34.65 -14.81
C ILE A 9 2.43 -35.55 -13.56
N PHE A 10 2.75 -35.01 -12.39
CA PHE A 10 2.70 -35.76 -11.14
C PHE A 10 1.26 -36.17 -10.73
N ILE A 11 0.27 -35.29 -10.91
CA ILE A 11 -1.13 -35.61 -10.67
C ILE A 11 -1.60 -36.72 -11.60
N ILE A 12 -1.25 -36.66 -12.88
CA ILE A 12 -1.60 -37.69 -13.87
C ILE A 12 -0.96 -39.03 -13.52
N PHE A 13 0.28 -39.02 -13.01
CA PHE A 13 0.98 -40.24 -12.61
C PHE A 13 0.36 -40.87 -11.34
N CYS A 14 -0.03 -40.06 -10.35
CA CYS A 14 -0.72 -40.56 -9.16
C CYS A 14 -2.12 -41.11 -9.48
N PHE A 15 -2.86 -40.51 -10.43
CA PHE A 15 -4.18 -41.02 -10.85
C PHE A 15 -4.08 -42.40 -11.54
N ASN A 16 -3.02 -42.65 -12.33
CA ASN A 16 -2.81 -43.93 -12.99
C ASN A 16 -2.42 -45.07 -12.03
N ILE A 17 -1.83 -44.75 -10.87
CA ILE A 17 -1.51 -45.76 -9.85
C ILE A 17 -2.76 -46.19 -9.08
N PHE A 18 -3.73 -45.27 -8.87
CA PHE A 18 -4.97 -45.58 -8.14
C PHE A 18 -6.09 -46.18 -8.99
N SER A 19 -6.02 -46.08 -10.31
CA SER A 19 -7.07 -46.62 -11.19
C SER A 19 -6.88 -48.09 -11.58
N ASN A 20 -5.80 -48.73 -11.16
CA ASN A 20 -5.52 -50.15 -11.46
C ASN A 20 -5.79 -51.13 -10.31
N THR A 21 -6.61 -50.77 -9.32
CA THR A 21 -7.11 -51.70 -8.34
C THR A 21 -8.53 -52.13 -8.74
N ASP A 22 -8.62 -53.24 -9.43
CA ASP A 22 -9.88 -53.87 -9.78
C ASP A 22 -10.60 -54.35 -8.50
N TYR A 23 -11.71 -53.72 -8.19
CA TYR A 23 -12.69 -54.24 -7.22
C TYR A 23 -13.66 -55.14 -7.92
N SER A 24 -13.53 -56.43 -7.73
CA SER A 24 -14.58 -57.42 -8.06
C SER A 24 -15.64 -57.36 -6.95
N THR A 25 -16.80 -56.83 -7.28
CA THR A 25 -18.00 -56.92 -6.46
C THR A 25 -18.76 -58.18 -6.82
N SER A 26 -18.93 -59.08 -5.87
CA SER A 26 -19.92 -60.14 -5.95
C SER A 26 -21.19 -59.68 -5.22
N ASP A 27 -22.28 -59.65 -6.00
CA ASP A 27 -23.66 -59.44 -5.51
C ASP A 27 -24.12 -60.54 -4.59
N SER A 28 -24.79 -60.20 -3.49
CA SER A 28 -25.85 -61.03 -2.93
C SER A 28 -26.85 -60.16 -2.16
N ASN A 29 -28.10 -60.15 -2.69
CA ASN A 29 -29.29 -59.61 -2.09
C ASN A 29 -29.67 -60.31 -0.79
N SER A 30 -30.20 -59.55 0.18
CA SER A 30 -31.42 -59.95 0.92
C SER A 30 -31.97 -58.81 1.75
N ASP A 31 -33.25 -58.53 1.55
CA ASP A 31 -34.13 -57.68 2.33
C ASP A 31 -34.24 -58.10 3.79
N VAL A 32 -34.54 -57.20 4.71
CA VAL A 32 -35.67 -57.24 5.64
C VAL A 32 -35.61 -56.11 6.67
N SER A 33 -36.66 -55.39 6.76
CA SER A 33 -37.34 -54.46 7.63
C SER A 33 -37.05 -54.41 9.15
N VAL A 34 -37.10 -53.15 9.66
CA VAL A 34 -37.89 -52.58 10.81
C VAL A 34 -37.55 -53.02 12.25
N SER A 35 -37.25 -52.03 13.06
CA SER A 35 -37.92 -51.57 14.30
C SER A 35 -36.96 -51.22 15.45
N GLU A 36 -37.31 -50.18 16.03
CA GLU A 36 -37.04 -49.42 17.25
C GLU A 36 -36.49 -50.16 18.51
N GLN A 37 -35.80 -49.32 19.27
CA GLN A 37 -35.84 -49.12 20.73
C GLN A 37 -34.74 -49.77 21.65
N SER A 38 -34.07 -48.84 22.28
CA SER A 38 -33.75 -48.70 23.73
C SER A 38 -32.71 -49.54 24.43
N THR A 39 -31.83 -48.75 25.09
CA THR A 39 -31.26 -48.86 26.45
C THR A 39 -30.27 -49.94 26.83
N SER A 40 -29.21 -49.40 27.44
CA SER A 40 -28.49 -49.84 28.64
C SER A 40 -27.41 -50.92 28.58
N ASP A 41 -26.25 -50.46 29.03
CA ASP A 41 -25.31 -51.00 30.01
C ASP A 41 -24.61 -52.38 29.84
N TYR A 42 -23.31 -52.25 30.09
CA TYR A 42 -22.36 -53.19 30.71
C TYR A 42 -21.79 -54.36 29.91
N ASP A 43 -20.57 -54.41 29.80
CA ASP A 43 -19.48 -55.17 30.44
C ASP A 43 -18.50 -55.83 29.46
N SER A 44 -17.30 -55.79 29.92
CA SER A 44 -16.07 -56.29 29.35
C SER A 44 -16.09 -57.80 29.10
N THR A 45 -15.57 -58.26 27.97
CA THR A 45 -14.80 -59.52 27.90
C THR A 45 -13.82 -59.53 26.72
N ASN A 46 -12.60 -59.93 27.03
CA ASN A 46 -11.47 -60.23 26.17
C ASN A 46 -11.82 -61.25 25.07
N ILE A 47 -11.53 -60.89 23.83
CA ILE A 47 -11.31 -61.95 22.80
C ILE A 47 -10.03 -61.52 22.03
N SER A 48 -8.98 -62.32 22.23
CA SER A 48 -7.80 -62.35 21.40
C SER A 48 -8.13 -62.98 20.06
N SER A 49 -7.98 -62.25 18.98
CA SER A 49 -7.92 -62.83 17.67
C SER A 49 -6.64 -62.43 16.97
N ASP A 50 -5.82 -63.45 16.71
CA ASP A 50 -4.63 -63.38 15.88
C ASP A 50 -4.95 -62.85 14.49
N TYR A 51 -4.57 -61.61 14.21
CA TYR A 51 -4.49 -61.11 12.86
C TYR A 51 -3.05 -61.23 12.35
N LYS A 52 -2.87 -62.14 11.39
CA LYS A 52 -1.71 -62.14 10.52
C LYS A 52 -1.73 -60.85 9.71
N THR A 53 -0.82 -59.92 10.05
CA THR A 53 -0.51 -58.79 9.23
C THR A 53 0.26 -59.24 8.01
N SER A 54 -0.39 -59.20 6.85
CA SER A 54 0.32 -59.25 5.57
C SER A 54 1.07 -57.92 5.33
N ASP A 55 2.35 -58.04 5.02
CA ASP A 55 3.26 -56.94 4.72
C ASP A 55 2.76 -56.11 3.52
N SER A 56 2.00 -55.06 3.79
CA SER A 56 1.69 -53.99 2.81
C SER A 56 2.02 -52.60 3.34
N SER A 57 2.82 -52.51 4.44
CA SER A 57 3.08 -51.22 5.12
C SER A 57 4.21 -50.37 4.50
N ASP A 58 5.08 -50.98 3.66
CA ASP A 58 6.25 -50.25 3.16
C ASP A 58 5.91 -49.18 2.08
N SER A 59 4.87 -49.39 1.29
CA SER A 59 4.52 -48.44 0.24
C SER A 59 3.81 -47.18 0.77
N ILE A 60 3.04 -47.28 1.85
CA ILE A 60 2.36 -46.15 2.48
C ILE A 60 3.39 -45.26 3.21
N GLY A 61 4.36 -45.86 3.88
CA GLY A 61 5.42 -45.12 4.57
C GLY A 61 6.26 -44.28 3.62
N VAL A 62 6.61 -44.81 2.46
CA VAL A 62 7.38 -44.08 1.43
C VAL A 62 6.60 -42.91 0.83
N VAL A 63 5.28 -43.08 0.58
CA VAL A 63 4.44 -42.00 0.05
C VAL A 63 4.25 -40.88 1.08
N ILE A 64 4.07 -41.21 2.36
CA ILE A 64 3.97 -40.20 3.44
C ILE A 64 5.29 -39.47 3.63
N LEU A 65 6.44 -40.17 3.59
CA LEU A 65 7.77 -39.54 3.68
C LEU A 65 8.04 -38.58 2.52
N ILE A 66 7.67 -38.93 1.29
CA ILE A 66 7.80 -38.05 0.12
C ILE A 66 6.90 -36.81 0.26
N LEU A 67 5.68 -36.97 0.78
CA LEU A 67 4.77 -35.84 1.04
C LEU A 67 5.32 -34.90 2.11
N ILE A 68 5.90 -35.42 3.20
CA ILE A 68 6.51 -34.60 4.27
C ILE A 68 7.73 -33.82 3.77
N PHE A 69 8.55 -34.39 2.88
CA PHE A 69 9.67 -33.66 2.26
C PHE A 69 9.26 -32.65 1.19
N LEU A 70 8.07 -32.80 0.59
CA LEU A 70 7.56 -31.85 -0.42
C LEU A 70 6.80 -30.66 0.20
N ILE A 71 6.25 -30.80 1.41
CA ILE A 71 5.54 -29.69 2.10
C ILE A 71 6.40 -28.43 2.23
N PRO A 72 7.69 -28.46 2.61
CA PRO A 72 8.52 -27.26 2.66
C PRO A 72 8.79 -26.61 1.30
N LEU A 73 8.68 -27.36 0.20
CA LEU A 73 8.87 -26.85 -1.15
C LEU A 73 7.67 -26.04 -1.67
N PHE A 74 6.51 -26.21 -1.04
CA PHE A 74 5.28 -25.48 -1.38
C PHE A 74 4.95 -24.33 -0.42
N ASP A 75 5.63 -24.29 0.73
CA ASP A 75 5.49 -23.20 1.70
C ASP A 75 6.35 -21.98 1.31
N SER A 76 6.33 -21.63 0.02
CA SER A 76 6.73 -20.29 -0.40
C SER A 76 5.64 -19.34 0.10
N LYS A 77 5.81 -18.81 1.31
CA LYS A 77 5.05 -17.64 1.76
C LYS A 77 4.98 -16.68 0.59
N PRO A 78 3.79 -16.21 0.21
CA PRO A 78 3.71 -15.24 -0.86
C PRO A 78 4.69 -14.13 -0.52
N ASN A 79 5.59 -13.81 -1.44
CA ASN A 79 6.59 -12.76 -1.25
C ASN A 79 5.82 -11.42 -1.24
N VAL A 80 5.18 -11.14 -0.10
CA VAL A 80 4.40 -9.92 0.11
C VAL A 80 5.43 -8.82 0.24
N LYS A 81 5.59 -8.06 -0.82
CA LYS A 81 6.43 -6.86 -0.79
C LYS A 81 5.93 -5.93 0.33
N PRO A 82 6.84 -5.26 1.02
CA PRO A 82 6.48 -4.38 2.12
C PRO A 82 5.58 -3.23 1.64
N ASN A 83 4.84 -2.67 2.59
CA ASN A 83 4.13 -1.42 2.37
C ASN A 83 5.12 -0.25 2.38
N VAL A 84 4.92 0.70 1.47
CA VAL A 84 5.78 1.87 1.28
C VAL A 84 4.92 3.12 1.21
N ASP A 85 5.38 4.20 1.82
CA ASP A 85 4.73 5.50 1.72
C ASP A 85 5.10 6.16 0.38
N TYR A 86 4.08 6.38 -0.47
CA TYR A 86 4.23 7.12 -1.72
C TYR A 86 3.47 8.43 -1.65
N ASN A 87 4.12 9.47 -2.14
CA ASN A 87 3.53 10.78 -2.39
C ASN A 87 3.24 10.94 -3.89
N VAL A 88 2.00 11.22 -4.23
CA VAL A 88 1.60 11.71 -5.54
C VAL A 88 1.51 13.23 -5.43
N PHE A 89 2.26 13.95 -6.25
CA PHE A 89 2.44 15.39 -6.12
C PHE A 89 2.42 16.11 -7.48
N VAL A 90 2.13 17.40 -7.45
CA VAL A 90 2.20 18.27 -8.64
C VAL A 90 3.65 18.59 -8.96
N ILE A 91 4.03 18.41 -10.22
CA ILE A 91 5.26 18.97 -10.79
C ILE A 91 4.97 20.42 -11.21
N LEU A 92 5.73 21.34 -10.65
CA LEU A 92 5.61 22.75 -10.89
C LEU A 92 6.69 23.23 -11.86
N ASP A 93 6.47 24.37 -12.49
CA ASP A 93 7.44 24.98 -13.40
C ASP A 93 8.65 25.55 -12.65
N ASN A 94 9.64 26.00 -13.42
CA ASN A 94 10.90 26.53 -12.88
C ASN A 94 10.70 27.80 -12.02
N ASN A 95 9.62 28.54 -12.19
CA ASN A 95 9.34 29.72 -11.38
C ASN A 95 9.19 29.37 -9.89
N THR A 96 8.56 28.20 -9.61
CA THR A 96 8.51 27.69 -8.22
C THR A 96 9.89 27.39 -7.68
N THR A 97 10.75 26.73 -8.46
CA THR A 97 12.11 26.38 -8.02
C THR A 97 12.91 27.63 -7.65
N ILE A 98 12.88 28.68 -8.50
CA ILE A 98 13.56 29.96 -8.25
C ILE A 98 13.05 30.60 -6.94
N ASN A 99 11.75 30.64 -6.72
CA ASN A 99 11.20 31.24 -5.50
C ASN A 99 11.51 30.43 -4.25
N VAL A 100 11.43 29.09 -4.28
CA VAL A 100 11.81 28.22 -3.15
C VAL A 100 13.30 28.36 -2.86
N GLU A 101 14.15 28.44 -3.87
CA GLU A 101 15.58 28.68 -3.70
C GLU A 101 15.85 30.02 -3.00
N ASN A 102 15.18 31.10 -3.41
CA ASN A 102 15.30 32.42 -2.79
C ASN A 102 14.86 32.40 -1.33
N ILE A 103 13.74 31.73 -1.00
CA ILE A 103 13.30 31.56 0.39
C ILE A 103 14.34 30.75 1.18
N SER A 104 14.89 29.69 0.59
CA SER A 104 15.89 28.82 1.20
C SER A 104 17.19 29.57 1.53
N LYS A 105 17.64 30.46 0.62
CA LYS A 105 18.79 31.35 0.88
C LYS A 105 18.51 32.24 2.08
N LYS A 106 17.32 32.83 2.17
CA LYS A 106 16.94 33.67 3.31
C LYS A 106 16.84 32.91 4.63
N LEU A 107 16.36 31.69 4.60
CA LEU A 107 16.39 30.80 5.76
C LEU A 107 17.83 30.53 6.21
N LYS A 108 18.72 30.21 5.27
CA LYS A 108 20.16 29.96 5.55
C LYS A 108 20.89 31.18 6.16
N GLU A 109 20.59 32.39 5.67
CA GLU A 109 21.09 33.64 6.24
C GLU A 109 20.65 33.80 7.71
N ASN A 110 19.59 33.18 8.14
CA ASN A 110 19.08 33.11 9.52
C ASN A 110 19.53 31.83 10.27
N GLY A 111 20.49 31.07 9.75
CA GLY A 111 21.01 29.85 10.36
C GLY A 111 20.04 28.66 10.27
N ILE A 112 19.09 28.70 9.34
CA ILE A 112 18.04 27.64 9.16
C ILE A 112 18.27 26.90 7.84
N GLU A 113 18.55 25.61 7.91
CA GLU A 113 18.72 24.79 6.72
C GLU A 113 17.38 24.23 6.23
N SER A 114 16.98 24.59 5.01
CA SER A 114 15.71 24.17 4.40
C SER A 114 15.77 22.74 3.86
N LEU A 115 14.59 22.18 3.54
CA LEU A 115 14.48 20.89 2.83
C LEU A 115 15.15 20.97 1.45
N TYR A 116 15.04 22.11 0.76
CA TYR A 116 15.69 22.34 -0.53
C TYR A 116 17.23 22.27 -0.43
N GLU A 117 17.82 22.91 0.59
CA GLU A 117 19.26 22.81 0.86
C GLU A 117 19.71 21.36 1.15
N LYS A 118 18.85 20.58 1.83
CA LYS A 118 19.05 19.14 2.11
C LYS A 118 18.81 18.24 0.91
N LYS A 119 18.58 18.83 -0.29
CA LYS A 119 18.35 18.11 -1.54
C LYS A 119 17.05 17.28 -1.57
N TYR A 120 16.06 17.68 -0.80
CA TYR A 120 14.71 17.17 -0.98
C TYR A 120 14.03 17.82 -2.19
N ILE A 121 13.17 17.07 -2.87
CA ILE A 121 12.43 17.60 -4.02
C ILE A 121 11.37 18.60 -3.57
N ILE A 122 11.08 19.56 -4.43
CA ILE A 122 9.94 20.47 -4.25
C ILE A 122 8.68 19.69 -4.60
N GLN A 123 7.79 19.49 -3.61
CA GLN A 123 6.58 18.70 -3.78
C GLN A 123 5.37 19.45 -3.26
N LEU A 124 4.36 19.63 -4.11
CA LEU A 124 3.02 20.03 -3.71
C LEU A 124 2.16 18.78 -3.71
N THR A 125 1.96 18.22 -2.53
CA THR A 125 1.29 16.93 -2.34
C THR A 125 -0.16 16.98 -2.78
N LEU A 126 -0.60 15.98 -3.56
CA LEU A 126 -1.99 15.73 -3.92
C LEU A 126 -2.56 14.59 -3.08
N TYR A 127 -1.79 13.52 -2.92
CA TYR A 127 -2.21 12.36 -2.13
C TYR A 127 -1.01 11.59 -1.60
N LEU A 128 -0.88 11.54 -0.30
CA LEU A 128 0.17 10.80 0.41
C LEU A 128 -0.47 9.69 1.23
N THR A 129 -0.10 8.45 0.97
CA THR A 129 -0.55 7.29 1.74
C THR A 129 0.42 6.12 1.60
N LYS A 130 0.18 5.09 2.38
CA LYS A 130 0.92 3.83 2.34
C LYS A 130 0.31 2.87 1.34
N TYR A 131 1.12 2.33 0.44
CA TYR A 131 0.73 1.37 -0.59
C TYR A 131 1.48 0.06 -0.46
N ASN A 132 0.89 -1.03 -0.94
CA ASN A 132 1.66 -2.23 -1.21
C ASN A 132 2.50 -2.04 -2.48
N MET A 133 3.81 -2.32 -2.41
CA MET A 133 4.74 -2.15 -3.54
C MET A 133 4.31 -2.91 -4.81
N ASN A 134 3.51 -3.96 -4.68
CA ASN A 134 2.99 -4.70 -5.84
C ASN A 134 2.06 -3.85 -6.73
N HIS A 135 1.49 -2.77 -6.19
CA HIS A 135 0.54 -1.93 -6.89
C HIS A 135 1.19 -0.77 -7.65
N LEU A 136 2.51 -0.55 -7.53
CA LEU A 136 3.18 0.62 -8.13
C LEU A 136 2.92 0.75 -9.64
N HIS A 137 2.89 -0.36 -10.40
CA HIS A 137 2.61 -0.31 -11.82
C HIS A 137 1.18 0.16 -12.12
N LYS A 138 0.19 -0.29 -11.32
CA LYS A 138 -1.21 0.17 -11.45
C LYS A 138 -1.37 1.63 -11.07
N ILE A 139 -0.65 2.08 -10.05
CA ILE A 139 -0.62 3.49 -9.66
C ILE A 139 -0.08 4.34 -10.82
N LYS A 140 1.02 3.92 -11.45
CA LYS A 140 1.59 4.61 -12.62
C LYS A 140 0.61 4.69 -13.78
N GLU A 141 -0.06 3.59 -14.16
CA GLU A 141 -1.07 3.57 -15.23
C GLU A 141 -2.22 4.56 -14.98
N ILE A 142 -2.70 4.63 -13.73
CA ILE A 142 -3.78 5.55 -13.35
C ILE A 142 -3.30 7.00 -13.43
N ILE A 143 -2.12 7.31 -12.89
CA ILE A 143 -1.53 8.65 -12.94
C ILE A 143 -1.30 9.09 -14.37
N GLU A 144 -0.84 8.20 -15.25
CA GLU A 144 -0.69 8.48 -16.69
C GLU A 144 -2.01 8.84 -17.36
N LYS A 145 -3.07 8.05 -17.07
CA LYS A 145 -4.41 8.34 -17.59
C LYS A 145 -4.91 9.72 -17.15
N ILE A 146 -4.78 10.04 -15.86
CA ILE A 146 -5.20 11.33 -15.31
C ILE A 146 -4.38 12.47 -15.93
N ALA A 147 -3.06 12.34 -15.99
CA ALA A 147 -2.19 13.37 -16.55
C ALA A 147 -2.49 13.65 -18.04
N ASN A 148 -2.82 12.62 -18.84
CA ASN A 148 -3.19 12.76 -20.24
C ASN A 148 -4.54 13.46 -20.45
N GLN A 149 -5.38 13.57 -19.44
CA GLN A 149 -6.67 14.28 -19.45
C GLN A 149 -6.58 15.67 -18.81
N THR A 150 -5.51 15.93 -18.06
CA THR A 150 -5.30 17.19 -17.34
C THR A 150 -4.53 18.18 -18.23
N LYS A 151 -4.98 19.42 -18.26
CA LYS A 151 -4.22 20.54 -18.86
C LYS A 151 -3.41 21.25 -17.80
N SER A 152 -2.29 21.88 -18.20
CA SER A 152 -1.52 22.75 -17.32
C SER A 152 -2.37 23.88 -16.77
N PHE A 153 -2.25 24.20 -15.48
CA PHE A 153 -3.03 25.24 -14.81
C PHE A 153 -2.16 26.09 -13.88
N ASN A 154 -2.66 27.26 -13.50
CA ASN A 154 -1.94 28.17 -12.62
C ASN A 154 -2.13 27.77 -11.14
N VAL A 155 -1.06 27.89 -10.38
CA VAL A 155 -1.02 27.75 -8.91
C VAL A 155 -0.48 29.07 -8.35
N GLU A 156 -1.18 29.67 -7.41
CA GLU A 156 -0.77 30.90 -6.74
C GLU A 156 -0.31 30.60 -5.32
N PHE A 157 0.95 30.96 -5.04
CA PHE A 157 1.53 30.87 -3.70
C PHE A 157 1.40 32.24 -3.03
N TYR A 158 0.83 32.27 -1.79
CA TYR A 158 0.40 33.53 -1.22
C TYR A 158 0.93 33.85 0.18
N ARG A 159 1.48 32.85 0.92
CA ARG A 159 2.07 33.11 2.23
C ARG A 159 2.98 31.98 2.71
N LEU A 160 3.83 32.31 3.68
CA LEU A 160 4.53 31.36 4.54
C LEU A 160 3.72 31.12 5.81
N ARG A 161 3.58 29.85 6.23
CA ARG A 161 2.85 29.48 7.43
C ARG A 161 3.57 28.41 8.22
N LYS A 162 3.53 28.52 9.53
CA LYS A 162 3.90 27.43 10.43
C LYS A 162 2.63 26.61 10.71
N THR A 163 2.71 25.30 10.51
CA THR A 163 1.61 24.37 10.79
C THR A 163 1.65 23.87 12.22
N ASP A 164 0.54 23.32 12.73
CA ASP A 164 0.49 22.65 14.04
C ASP A 164 1.41 21.42 14.10
N ARG A 165 1.71 20.80 12.95
CA ARG A 165 2.66 19.70 12.81
C ARG A 165 4.14 20.16 12.83
N LYS A 166 4.40 21.40 13.19
CA LYS A 166 5.75 22.02 13.26
C LYS A 166 6.47 22.00 11.91
N LEU A 167 5.75 22.20 10.80
CA LEU A 167 6.32 22.45 9.48
C LEU A 167 6.34 23.96 9.21
N LEU A 168 7.34 24.44 8.48
CA LEU A 168 7.23 25.68 7.72
C LEU A 168 6.80 25.32 6.30
N VAL A 169 5.72 25.91 5.85
CA VAL A 169 5.16 25.63 4.53
C VAL A 169 4.96 26.91 3.71
N LEU A 170 5.02 26.76 2.41
CA LEU A 170 4.63 27.75 1.44
C LEU A 170 3.22 27.38 0.96
N ASP A 171 2.21 28.10 1.44
CA ASP A 171 0.80 27.84 1.12
C ASP A 171 0.45 28.25 -0.32
N ALA A 172 -0.22 27.36 -1.02
CA ALA A 172 -0.86 27.65 -2.31
C ALA A 172 -2.35 27.90 -2.11
N LYS A 173 -2.93 28.76 -2.95
CA LYS A 173 -4.39 28.92 -3.01
C LYS A 173 -5.01 27.62 -3.52
N ASN A 174 -5.96 27.08 -2.78
CA ASN A 174 -6.76 25.97 -3.27
C ASN A 174 -7.75 26.50 -4.30
N ASN A 175 -7.54 26.16 -5.55
CA ASN A 175 -8.45 26.47 -6.65
C ASN A 175 -9.10 25.18 -7.19
N GLU A 176 -10.12 25.36 -8.02
CA GLU A 176 -10.90 24.25 -8.55
C GLU A 176 -10.04 23.18 -9.25
N ASN A 177 -9.06 23.60 -10.07
CA ASN A 177 -8.22 22.66 -10.82
C ASN A 177 -7.38 21.76 -9.89
N ILE A 178 -6.75 22.34 -8.86
CA ILE A 178 -5.90 21.57 -7.95
C ILE A 178 -6.76 20.69 -7.02
N GLN A 179 -7.93 21.17 -6.58
CA GLN A 179 -8.87 20.40 -5.78
C GLN A 179 -9.39 19.19 -6.56
N GLN A 180 -9.90 19.41 -7.78
CA GLN A 180 -10.40 18.34 -8.64
C GLN A 180 -9.32 17.29 -8.92
N LEU A 181 -8.09 17.73 -9.20
CA LEU A 181 -6.97 16.81 -9.43
C LEU A 181 -6.65 15.96 -8.19
N ALA A 182 -6.63 16.58 -7.00
CA ALA A 182 -6.38 15.87 -5.74
C ALA A 182 -7.50 14.86 -5.43
N ASP A 183 -8.76 15.25 -5.65
CA ASP A 183 -9.93 14.40 -5.43
C ASP A 183 -9.96 13.23 -6.40
N GLU A 184 -9.69 13.46 -7.69
CA GLU A 184 -9.64 12.43 -8.72
C GLU A 184 -8.54 11.40 -8.42
N ILE A 185 -7.35 11.86 -8.04
CA ILE A 185 -6.24 10.98 -7.64
C ILE A 185 -6.62 10.16 -6.42
N THR A 186 -7.18 10.79 -5.38
CA THR A 186 -7.61 10.12 -4.15
C THR A 186 -8.63 9.02 -4.45
N VAL A 187 -9.69 9.32 -5.21
CA VAL A 187 -10.76 8.36 -5.55
C VAL A 187 -10.21 7.18 -6.35
N ASN A 188 -9.34 7.43 -7.33
CA ASN A 188 -8.81 6.38 -8.18
C ASN A 188 -7.76 5.50 -7.50
N LEU A 189 -6.98 6.06 -6.56
CA LEU A 189 -5.89 5.34 -5.91
C LEU A 189 -6.25 4.71 -4.57
N THR A 190 -7.35 5.13 -3.92
CA THR A 190 -7.71 4.64 -2.58
C THR A 190 -7.88 3.12 -2.51
N LYS A 191 -8.30 2.45 -3.60
CA LYS A 191 -8.43 0.99 -3.63
C LYS A 191 -7.10 0.24 -3.51
N TYR A 192 -5.98 0.91 -3.75
CA TYR A 192 -4.62 0.34 -3.70
C TYR A 192 -3.86 0.69 -2.42
N HIS A 193 -4.42 1.53 -1.54
CA HIS A 193 -3.75 1.83 -0.27
C HIS A 193 -3.65 0.58 0.59
N ALA A 194 -2.62 0.52 1.42
CA ALA A 194 -2.41 -0.60 2.34
C ALA A 194 -3.57 -0.67 3.35
N LYS A 195 -4.04 -1.88 3.61
CA LYS A 195 -5.03 -2.13 4.65
C LYS A 195 -4.37 -2.15 6.03
N ASN A 196 -5.15 -1.88 7.08
CA ASN A 196 -4.69 -1.93 8.47
C ASN A 196 -3.51 -1.00 8.79
N ILE A 197 -3.51 0.21 8.23
CA ILE A 197 -2.53 1.25 8.59
C ILE A 197 -2.89 1.77 9.97
N ASN A 198 -1.90 1.85 10.86
CA ASN A 198 -2.09 2.47 12.17
C ASN A 198 -2.44 3.95 12.01
N VAL A 199 -3.52 4.38 12.66
CA VAL A 199 -3.91 5.79 12.71
C VAL A 199 -2.84 6.56 13.49
N PRO A 200 -2.25 7.61 12.92
CA PRO A 200 -1.27 8.45 13.64
C PRO A 200 -1.89 9.12 14.87
N ASP A 201 -1.11 9.25 15.94
CA ASP A 201 -1.62 9.78 17.21
C ASP A 201 -2.24 11.18 17.09
N TRP A 202 -1.67 12.04 16.25
CA TRP A 202 -2.18 13.39 16.02
C TRP A 202 -3.54 13.44 15.31
N ILE A 203 -4.01 12.33 14.71
CA ILE A 203 -5.32 12.20 14.05
C ILE A 203 -6.38 11.65 15.03
N LYS A 204 -5.99 10.77 15.96
CA LYS A 204 -6.90 10.00 16.82
C LYS A 204 -7.91 10.86 17.62
N TYR A 205 -7.56 12.12 17.87
CA TYR A 205 -8.42 13.05 18.63
C TYR A 205 -9.30 13.93 17.75
N ILE A 206 -9.31 13.70 16.41
CA ILE A 206 -10.11 14.46 15.46
C ILE A 206 -10.96 13.45 14.67
N PRO A 207 -12.21 13.16 15.12
CA PRO A 207 -13.02 12.06 14.59
C PRO A 207 -13.21 12.08 13.07
N GLU A 208 -13.39 13.27 12.48
CA GLU A 208 -13.58 13.45 11.03
C GLU A 208 -12.31 13.08 10.26
N ARG A 209 -11.14 13.51 10.74
CA ARG A 209 -9.84 13.17 10.13
C ARG A 209 -9.52 11.68 10.29
N GLU A 210 -9.84 11.11 11.45
CA GLU A 210 -9.67 9.67 11.69
C GLU A 210 -10.53 8.84 10.73
N LYS A 211 -11.79 9.25 10.51
CA LYS A 211 -12.67 8.60 9.53
C LYS A 211 -12.10 8.64 8.12
N LEU A 212 -11.63 9.80 7.67
CA LEU A 212 -11.00 9.93 6.35
C LEU A 212 -9.73 9.08 6.24
N PHE A 213 -8.88 9.08 7.27
CA PHE A 213 -7.68 8.26 7.29
C PHE A 213 -7.98 6.76 7.18
N LYS A 214 -9.00 6.26 7.90
CA LYS A 214 -9.42 4.86 7.82
C LYS A 214 -9.97 4.48 6.44
N LEU A 215 -10.67 5.40 5.77
CA LEU A 215 -11.27 5.16 4.45
C LEU A 215 -10.25 5.30 3.32
N TYR A 216 -9.39 6.30 3.39
CA TYR A 216 -8.52 6.71 2.28
C TYR A 216 -7.02 6.55 2.58
N GLY A 217 -6.63 6.14 3.78
CA GLY A 217 -5.22 6.07 4.18
C GLY A 217 -4.54 7.44 4.32
N SER A 218 -5.31 8.53 4.26
CA SER A 218 -4.88 9.91 4.44
C SER A 218 -6.01 10.74 5.03
N SER A 219 -5.68 11.67 5.92
CA SER A 219 -6.66 12.60 6.50
C SER A 219 -6.79 13.91 5.74
N ASP A 220 -5.82 14.21 4.89
CA ASP A 220 -5.66 15.48 4.19
C ASP A 220 -6.20 15.34 2.75
N VAL A 221 -7.47 14.94 2.62
CA VAL A 221 -8.18 14.69 1.37
C VAL A 221 -9.52 15.41 1.33
N PHE A 222 -10.07 15.66 0.14
CA PHE A 222 -11.35 16.33 -0.09
C PHE A 222 -11.43 17.68 0.60
N THR A 223 -12.40 17.91 1.45
CA THR A 223 -12.60 19.17 2.20
C THR A 223 -11.45 19.53 3.12
N ASN A 224 -10.61 18.55 3.50
CA ASN A 224 -9.42 18.75 4.33
C ASN A 224 -8.14 18.93 3.51
N PHE A 225 -8.24 18.94 2.18
CA PHE A 225 -7.10 19.16 1.31
C PHE A 225 -6.61 20.61 1.39
N GLU A 226 -5.37 20.79 1.81
CA GLU A 226 -4.68 22.08 1.84
C GLU A 226 -3.40 21.97 1.00
N PRO A 227 -3.33 22.64 -0.18
CA PRO A 227 -2.14 22.58 -1.02
C PRO A 227 -1.03 23.44 -0.46
N TYR A 228 0.15 22.87 -0.25
CA TYR A 228 1.35 23.59 0.18
C TYR A 228 2.64 22.86 -0.25
N ILE A 229 3.75 23.60 -0.23
CA ILE A 229 5.10 23.05 -0.36
C ILE A 229 5.76 23.09 1.02
N PRO A 230 6.21 21.95 1.58
CA PRO A 230 6.99 21.95 2.81
C PRO A 230 8.37 22.52 2.55
N LEU A 231 8.78 23.49 3.37
CA LEU A 231 10.11 24.11 3.34
C LEU A 231 11.01 23.60 4.45
N LEU A 232 10.43 23.27 5.61
CA LEU A 232 11.10 22.74 6.77
C LEU A 232 10.21 21.72 7.47
N SER A 233 10.83 20.70 8.09
CA SER A 233 10.17 19.73 8.98
C SER A 233 10.78 19.78 10.38
N GLN A 234 9.95 19.53 11.40
CA GLN A 234 10.35 19.45 12.83
C GLN A 234 11.10 20.68 13.36
N VAL A 235 10.57 21.85 13.14
CA VAL A 235 11.27 23.11 13.46
C VAL A 235 11.10 23.60 14.88
N ASN A 236 12.13 24.30 15.34
CA ASN A 236 12.05 25.15 16.54
C ASN A 236 11.04 26.29 16.31
N SER A 237 9.97 26.29 17.09
CA SER A 237 8.82 27.19 16.90
C SER A 237 9.16 28.68 16.97
N SER A 238 10.06 29.09 17.86
CA SER A 238 10.39 30.51 18.07
C SER A 238 11.24 31.09 16.93
N GLN A 239 12.19 30.32 16.44
CA GLN A 239 13.06 30.75 15.34
C GLN A 239 12.28 30.92 14.03
N ILE A 240 11.36 30.00 13.74
CA ILE A 240 10.50 30.10 12.56
C ILE A 240 9.52 31.26 12.66
N GLN A 241 8.92 31.48 13.81
CA GLN A 241 8.00 32.60 13.98
C GLN A 241 8.74 33.93 13.79
N SER A 242 9.97 34.05 14.31
CA SER A 242 10.83 35.21 14.09
C SER A 242 11.19 35.40 12.61
N PHE A 243 11.47 34.31 11.89
CA PHE A 243 11.70 34.38 10.44
C PHE A 243 10.48 34.89 9.69
N ILE A 244 9.30 34.26 9.88
CA ILE A 244 8.06 34.62 9.20
C ILE A 244 7.70 36.09 9.43
N SER A 245 7.86 36.60 10.67
CA SER A 245 7.51 37.99 11.01
C SER A 245 8.41 39.05 10.36
N LYS A 246 9.66 38.67 10.01
CA LYS A 246 10.64 39.54 9.38
C LYS A 246 10.74 39.39 7.88
N TYR A 247 10.30 38.25 7.34
CA TYR A 247 10.40 37.96 5.92
C TYR A 247 9.22 38.59 5.15
N ASN A 248 9.55 39.57 4.30
CA ASN A 248 8.56 40.17 3.42
C ASN A 248 8.28 39.23 2.23
N PHE A 249 7.27 38.37 2.38
CA PHE A 249 6.90 37.41 1.35
C PHE A 249 6.09 38.08 0.24
N ASN A 250 6.54 37.97 -1.00
CA ASN A 250 5.82 38.43 -2.18
C ASN A 250 5.07 37.24 -2.83
N PRO A 251 3.72 37.29 -2.92
CA PRO A 251 2.95 36.27 -3.64
C PRO A 251 3.40 36.12 -5.09
N PHE A 252 3.41 34.87 -5.58
CA PHE A 252 3.78 34.60 -6.96
C PHE A 252 2.89 33.50 -7.59
N LYS A 253 2.84 33.48 -8.92
CA LYS A 253 2.13 32.47 -9.69
C LYS A 253 3.14 31.52 -10.34
N SER A 254 2.75 30.27 -10.45
CA SER A 254 3.49 29.19 -11.09
C SER A 254 2.56 28.34 -11.90
N LYS A 255 3.08 27.43 -12.71
CA LYS A 255 2.28 26.45 -13.46
C LYS A 255 2.46 25.06 -12.93
N ALA A 256 1.36 24.38 -12.72
CA ALA A 256 1.31 22.91 -12.61
C ALA A 256 1.48 22.35 -14.03
N ILE A 257 2.53 21.53 -14.22
CA ILE A 257 2.94 21.04 -15.55
C ILE A 257 2.95 19.52 -15.65
N GLY A 258 2.65 18.82 -14.54
CA GLY A 258 2.65 17.37 -14.52
C GLY A 258 2.38 16.79 -13.13
N ILE A 259 2.45 15.47 -13.05
CA ILE A 259 2.31 14.69 -11.80
C ILE A 259 3.56 13.86 -11.60
N GLY A 260 4.05 13.79 -10.36
CA GLY A 260 5.13 12.95 -9.92
C GLY A 260 4.68 11.93 -8.87
N ILE A 261 5.41 10.82 -8.79
CA ILE A 261 5.33 9.83 -7.71
C ILE A 261 6.71 9.74 -7.08
N ALA A 262 6.78 9.83 -5.77
CA ALA A 262 8.01 9.66 -5.01
C ALA A 262 7.77 8.75 -3.79
N GLN A 263 8.79 7.98 -3.42
CA GLN A 263 8.83 7.35 -2.12
C GLN A 263 9.28 8.39 -1.10
N VAL A 264 8.59 8.44 0.03
CA VAL A 264 8.89 9.41 1.08
C VAL A 264 9.47 8.73 2.32
N ASP A 265 10.20 9.51 3.10
CA ASP A 265 10.66 9.14 4.43
C ASP A 265 9.51 9.22 5.47
N ASN A 266 9.81 8.96 6.73
CA ASN A 266 8.86 9.00 7.84
C ASN A 266 8.33 10.42 8.16
N LEU A 267 8.90 11.45 7.53
CA LEU A 267 8.43 12.84 7.62
C LEU A 267 7.61 13.27 6.40
N GLY A 268 7.34 12.35 5.47
CA GLY A 268 6.61 12.62 4.24
C GLY A 268 7.43 13.36 3.18
N GLN A 269 8.77 13.33 3.27
CA GLN A 269 9.68 14.05 2.37
C GLN A 269 10.40 13.08 1.43
N ALA A 270 10.64 13.49 0.19
CA ALA A 270 11.30 12.69 -0.83
C ALA A 270 12.55 13.36 -1.38
N LYS A 271 13.56 12.55 -1.72
CA LYS A 271 14.77 13.02 -2.42
C LYS A 271 14.73 12.72 -3.90
N ASP A 272 14.07 11.63 -4.30
CA ASP A 272 14.08 11.14 -5.66
C ASP A 272 12.65 10.92 -6.18
N ILE A 273 12.45 11.24 -7.46
CA ILE A 273 11.21 10.98 -8.18
C ILE A 273 11.29 9.58 -8.79
N ILE A 274 10.32 8.70 -8.44
CA ILE A 274 10.23 7.35 -8.99
C ILE A 274 9.59 7.35 -10.38
N TYR A 275 8.63 8.24 -10.59
CA TYR A 275 7.89 8.37 -11.84
C TYR A 275 7.39 9.79 -12.01
N SER A 276 7.39 10.27 -13.24
CA SER A 276 6.80 11.57 -13.56
C SER A 276 6.23 11.57 -14.96
N ILE A 277 5.16 12.35 -15.15
CA ILE A 277 4.51 12.54 -16.43
C ILE A 277 4.03 14.00 -16.55
N LYS A 278 4.24 14.61 -17.71
CA LYS A 278 3.73 15.95 -18.01
C LYS A 278 2.26 15.90 -18.37
N PHE A 279 1.55 16.96 -18.07
CA PHE A 279 0.19 17.18 -18.55
C PHE A 279 0.17 17.30 -20.07
N LYS A 280 -0.97 16.94 -20.67
CA LYS A 280 -1.20 17.13 -22.09
C LYS A 280 -1.17 18.64 -22.39
N GLN A 281 -0.43 19.01 -23.45
CA GLN A 281 -0.37 20.39 -23.94
C GLN A 281 -1.67 20.77 -24.66
#